data_c49c7e24ec225e880484328a6b0f864f
#
_entry.id   c49c7e24ec225e880484328a6b0f864f
#
_cell.length_a   1.000
_cell.length_b   1.000
_cell.length_c   1.000
_cell.angle_alpha   90.00
_cell.angle_beta   90.00
_cell.angle_gamma   90.00
#
_symmetry.space_group_name_H-M   'P 1'
#
loop_
_entity.id
_entity.type
_entity.pdbx_description
1 polymer ?
#
loop_
_entity_poly.entity_id
_entity_poly.type
_entity_poly.pdbx_seq_one_letter_code
_entity_poly.pdbx_strand_id
1 'polypeptide(L)'
;MYSCPYTDCPNYGKGGPDNQILGAGHYGKVNIQLLRCKVCGRTFSARRGTPLFGLKASEETFYDAMACLAEGNGIRATARIKGVDKDTVAQWLDTASQHVEAVSRYLMVNLHFEEAQLDEFWSFVQKRGALHRL
;
A
#
# COMPACT_ATOMS: atom_id res chain seq x y z
N MET A 1 -5.65 -5.04 10.56
CA MET A 1 -7.12 -5.08 10.71
C MET A 1 -7.72 -5.16 9.32
N TYR A 2 -8.63 -6.10 9.08
CA TYR A 2 -9.22 -6.35 7.75
C TYR A 2 -10.67 -5.86 7.72
N SER A 3 -11.12 -5.40 6.56
CA SER A 3 -12.52 -5.02 6.29
C SER A 3 -13.01 -5.71 5.02
N CYS A 4 -14.33 -5.81 4.86
CA CYS A 4 -14.91 -6.35 3.63
C CYS A 4 -14.63 -5.38 2.46
N PRO A 5 -14.05 -5.84 1.34
CA PRO A 5 -13.68 -4.97 0.22
C PRO A 5 -14.83 -4.76 -0.80
N TYR A 6 -15.98 -5.39 -0.58
CA TYR A 6 -17.11 -5.34 -1.51
C TYR A 6 -18.08 -4.24 -1.13
N THR A 7 -18.23 -3.24 -1.99
CA THR A 7 -19.04 -2.02 -1.77
C THR A 7 -20.53 -2.28 -1.57
N ASP A 8 -21.04 -3.39 -2.14
CA ASP A 8 -22.42 -3.85 -2.00
C ASP A 8 -22.69 -4.62 -0.70
N CYS A 9 -21.68 -4.82 0.14
CA CYS A 9 -21.80 -5.54 1.41
C CYS A 9 -22.07 -4.56 2.57
N PRO A 10 -23.06 -4.85 3.45
CA PRO A 10 -23.28 -4.04 4.65
C PRO A 10 -22.08 -3.94 5.58
N ASN A 11 -21.12 -4.87 5.45
CA ASN A 11 -19.86 -4.90 6.20
C ASN A 11 -18.70 -4.22 5.48
N TYR A 12 -18.97 -3.50 4.38
CA TYR A 12 -17.96 -2.78 3.62
C TYR A 12 -17.23 -1.76 4.48
N GLY A 13 -15.89 -1.79 4.45
CA GLY A 13 -15.04 -0.82 5.14
C GLY A 13 -15.09 -0.85 6.66
N LYS A 14 -15.96 -1.68 7.28
CA LYS A 14 -16.05 -1.78 8.73
C LYS A 14 -14.82 -2.49 9.29
N GLY A 15 -14.09 -1.81 10.14
CA GLY A 15 -12.99 -2.36 10.95
C GLY A 15 -13.43 -2.56 12.41
N GLY A 16 -12.56 -3.20 13.20
CA GLY A 16 -12.80 -3.41 14.63
C GLY A 16 -13.23 -4.82 14.98
N PRO A 17 -13.56 -5.07 16.25
CA PRO A 17 -13.89 -6.41 16.74
C PRO A 17 -15.16 -7.00 16.11
N ASP A 18 -16.07 -6.14 15.63
CA ASP A 18 -17.36 -6.54 15.07
C ASP A 18 -17.35 -6.73 13.55
N ASN A 19 -16.17 -6.73 12.91
CA ASN A 19 -16.04 -6.73 11.45
C ASN A 19 -16.43 -8.05 10.75
N GLN A 20 -16.74 -9.10 11.47
CA GLN A 20 -17.20 -10.41 10.97
C GLN A 20 -16.35 -11.00 9.81
N ILE A 21 -15.05 -10.74 9.83
CA ILE A 21 -14.07 -11.31 8.90
C ILE A 21 -13.38 -12.50 9.56
N LEU A 22 -13.34 -13.63 8.85
CA LEU A 22 -12.71 -14.85 9.31
C LEU A 22 -11.58 -15.27 8.37
N GLY A 23 -10.60 -16.00 8.92
CA GLY A 23 -9.64 -16.75 8.12
C GLY A 23 -10.33 -17.86 7.31
N ALA A 24 -10.00 -17.95 6.02
CA ALA A 24 -10.57 -18.95 5.10
C ALA A 24 -9.48 -19.84 4.45
N GLY A 25 -8.31 -19.94 5.10
CA GLY A 25 -7.17 -20.70 4.59
C GLY A 25 -6.10 -19.83 3.93
N HIS A 26 -5.29 -20.46 3.09
CA HIS A 26 -4.17 -19.83 2.40
C HIS A 26 -4.09 -20.28 0.95
N TYR A 27 -3.43 -19.50 0.10
CA TYR A 27 -3.26 -19.85 -1.31
C TYR A 27 -1.91 -19.34 -1.87
N GLY A 28 -1.55 -19.87 -3.04
CA GLY A 28 -0.34 -19.46 -3.76
C GLY A 28 0.96 -20.00 -3.17
N LYS A 29 2.05 -19.84 -3.91
CA LYS A 29 3.38 -20.33 -3.51
C LYS A 29 3.95 -19.64 -2.27
N VAL A 30 3.52 -18.39 -2.02
CA VAL A 30 3.95 -17.57 -0.88
C VAL A 30 2.95 -17.59 0.28
N ASN A 31 2.06 -18.58 0.31
CA ASN A 31 1.16 -18.87 1.43
C ASN A 31 0.32 -17.65 1.88
N ILE A 32 -0.33 -16.99 0.92
CA ILE A 32 -1.12 -15.77 1.18
C ILE A 32 -2.42 -16.14 1.88
N GLN A 33 -2.74 -15.44 2.97
CA GLN A 33 -3.98 -15.66 3.72
C GLN A 33 -5.22 -15.28 2.90
N LEU A 34 -6.21 -16.18 2.88
CA LEU A 34 -7.57 -15.91 2.44
C LEU A 34 -8.44 -15.53 3.62
N LEU A 35 -9.30 -14.56 3.39
CA LEU A 35 -10.30 -14.08 4.34
C LEU A 35 -11.71 -14.27 3.78
N ARG A 36 -12.67 -14.46 4.66
CA ARG A 36 -14.10 -14.59 4.31
C ARG A 36 -14.93 -13.61 5.13
N CYS A 37 -15.78 -12.85 4.47
CA CYS A 37 -16.81 -12.06 5.13
C CYS A 37 -18.02 -12.94 5.46
N LYS A 38 -18.42 -12.98 6.74
CA LYS A 38 -19.61 -13.74 7.18
C LYS A 38 -20.91 -13.13 6.65
N VAL A 39 -20.94 -11.82 6.42
CA VAL A 39 -22.16 -11.12 6.00
C VAL A 39 -22.51 -11.40 4.55
N CYS A 40 -21.55 -11.24 3.61
CA CYS A 40 -21.80 -11.50 2.18
C CYS A 40 -21.32 -12.89 1.70
N GLY A 41 -20.63 -13.66 2.55
CA GLY A 41 -20.14 -15.00 2.24
C GLY A 41 -18.94 -15.06 1.28
N ARG A 42 -18.52 -13.93 0.69
CA ARG A 42 -17.42 -13.87 -0.29
C ARG A 42 -16.06 -13.97 0.38
N THR A 43 -15.13 -14.59 -0.34
CA THR A 43 -13.71 -14.68 0.05
C THR A 43 -12.87 -13.65 -0.69
N PHE A 44 -11.80 -13.21 -0.05
CA PHE A 44 -10.84 -12.28 -0.65
C PHE A 44 -9.44 -12.47 -0.05
N SER A 45 -8.43 -12.01 -0.77
CA SER A 45 -7.05 -12.03 -0.31
C SER A 45 -6.82 -11.01 0.80
N ALA A 46 -6.04 -11.37 1.82
CA ALA A 46 -5.57 -10.43 2.84
C ALA A 46 -4.75 -9.27 2.26
N ARG A 47 -4.17 -9.45 1.07
CA ARG A 47 -3.41 -8.42 0.34
C ARG A 47 -4.28 -7.47 -0.50
N ARG A 48 -5.59 -7.75 -0.63
CA ARG A 48 -6.49 -6.91 -1.44
C ARG A 48 -6.53 -5.48 -0.89
N GLY A 49 -6.39 -4.50 -1.77
CA GLY A 49 -6.30 -3.08 -1.40
C GLY A 49 -4.92 -2.65 -0.91
N THR A 50 -3.91 -3.49 -1.02
CA THR A 50 -2.50 -3.17 -0.73
C THR A 50 -1.64 -3.27 -1.98
N PRO A 51 -0.44 -2.66 -2.02
CA PRO A 51 0.51 -2.81 -3.12
C PRO A 51 0.98 -4.24 -3.37
N LEU A 52 0.74 -5.13 -2.40
CA LEU A 52 1.13 -6.53 -2.47
C LEU A 52 0.10 -7.41 -3.22
N PHE A 53 -1.06 -6.86 -3.58
CA PHE A 53 -2.08 -7.62 -4.29
C PHE A 53 -1.61 -7.98 -5.71
N GLY A 54 -1.66 -9.26 -6.03
CA GLY A 54 -1.15 -9.78 -7.31
C GLY A 54 0.36 -9.96 -7.37
N LEU A 55 1.10 -9.69 -6.29
CA LEU A 55 2.54 -9.87 -6.22
C LEU A 55 2.90 -11.35 -6.36
N LYS A 56 3.75 -11.67 -7.35
CA LYS A 56 4.28 -13.03 -7.57
C LYS A 56 5.57 -13.30 -6.81
N ALA A 57 6.32 -12.26 -6.49
CA ALA A 57 7.53 -12.31 -5.66
C ALA A 57 7.19 -12.38 -4.17
N SER A 58 8.19 -12.67 -3.33
CA SER A 58 8.03 -12.57 -1.88
C SER A 58 7.84 -11.12 -1.42
N GLU A 59 7.17 -10.91 -0.30
CA GLU A 59 7.01 -9.59 0.31
C GLU A 59 8.37 -8.97 0.65
N GLU A 60 9.29 -9.80 1.14
CA GLU A 60 10.65 -9.38 1.46
C GLU A 60 11.37 -8.78 0.24
N THR A 61 11.31 -9.46 -0.92
CA THR A 61 11.90 -8.96 -2.17
C THR A 61 11.28 -7.62 -2.58
N PHE A 62 9.96 -7.47 -2.43
CA PHE A 62 9.27 -6.22 -2.73
C PHE A 62 9.71 -5.09 -1.80
N TYR A 63 9.71 -5.31 -0.48
CA TYR A 63 10.12 -4.30 0.50
C TYR A 63 11.59 -3.89 0.33
N ASP A 64 12.47 -4.84 0.09
CA ASP A 64 13.87 -4.58 -0.17
C ASP A 64 14.08 -3.76 -1.45
N ALA A 65 13.32 -4.04 -2.51
CA ALA A 65 13.37 -3.25 -3.74
C ALA A 65 12.91 -1.81 -3.49
N MET A 66 11.83 -1.62 -2.72
CA MET A 66 11.35 -0.29 -2.33
C MET A 66 12.38 0.46 -1.47
N ALA A 67 13.03 -0.24 -0.53
CA ALA A 67 14.10 0.33 0.28
C ALA A 67 15.30 0.79 -0.59
N CYS A 68 15.73 -0.04 -1.55
CA CYS A 68 16.79 0.33 -2.50
C CYS A 68 16.44 1.61 -3.28
N LEU A 69 15.20 1.72 -3.75
CA LEU A 69 14.73 2.91 -4.47
C LEU A 69 14.68 4.15 -3.55
N ALA A 70 14.25 3.98 -2.30
CA ALA A 70 14.22 5.05 -1.31
C ALA A 70 15.60 5.59 -0.97
N GLU A 71 16.64 4.74 -0.98
CA GLU A 71 18.04 5.11 -0.81
C GLU A 71 18.65 5.78 -2.06
N GLY A 72 17.87 5.98 -3.11
CA GLY A 72 18.31 6.68 -4.33
C GLY A 72 18.88 5.76 -5.42
N ASN A 73 18.80 4.45 -5.27
CA ASN A 73 19.18 3.55 -6.35
C ASN A 73 18.19 3.65 -7.52
N GLY A 74 18.70 3.64 -8.76
CA GLY A 74 17.84 3.61 -9.93
C GLY A 74 17.15 2.26 -10.13
N ILE A 75 16.06 2.25 -10.90
CA ILE A 75 15.25 1.03 -11.19
C ILE A 75 16.11 -0.11 -11.73
N ARG A 76 17.03 0.18 -12.68
CA ARG A 76 17.90 -0.85 -13.26
C ARG A 76 18.91 -1.42 -12.25
N ALA A 77 19.44 -0.59 -11.37
CA ALA A 77 20.35 -1.01 -10.31
C ALA A 77 19.63 -1.90 -9.30
N THR A 78 18.45 -1.48 -8.84
CA THR A 78 17.59 -2.25 -7.95
C THR A 78 17.20 -3.61 -8.54
N ALA A 79 16.82 -3.64 -9.81
CA ALA A 79 16.51 -4.88 -10.53
C ALA A 79 17.67 -5.88 -10.51
N ARG A 80 18.88 -5.41 -10.79
CA ARG A 80 20.09 -6.25 -10.73
C ARG A 80 20.41 -6.75 -9.32
N ILE A 81 20.28 -5.88 -8.31
CA ILE A 81 20.55 -6.24 -6.91
C ILE A 81 19.57 -7.32 -6.43
N LYS A 82 18.29 -7.20 -6.81
CA LYS A 82 17.24 -8.12 -6.37
C LYS A 82 16.99 -9.30 -7.28
N GLY A 83 17.68 -9.38 -8.43
CA GLY A 83 17.53 -10.46 -9.40
C GLY A 83 16.13 -10.52 -10.03
N VAL A 84 15.51 -9.37 -10.23
CA VAL A 84 14.18 -9.22 -10.86
C VAL A 84 14.28 -8.38 -12.12
N ASP A 85 13.27 -8.46 -12.99
CA ASP A 85 13.22 -7.63 -14.19
C ASP A 85 12.97 -6.15 -13.84
N LYS A 86 13.57 -5.24 -14.64
CA LYS A 86 13.43 -3.80 -14.47
C LYS A 86 11.98 -3.30 -14.58
N ASP A 87 11.21 -3.93 -15.46
CA ASP A 87 9.82 -3.56 -15.70
C ASP A 87 8.95 -3.99 -14.51
N THR A 88 9.31 -5.10 -13.85
CA THR A 88 8.72 -5.54 -12.58
C THR A 88 8.96 -4.52 -11.47
N VAL A 89 10.19 -4.02 -11.32
CA VAL A 89 10.50 -2.99 -10.32
C VAL A 89 9.76 -1.69 -10.62
N ALA A 90 9.68 -1.28 -11.89
CA ALA A 90 8.94 -0.10 -12.31
C ALA A 90 7.43 -0.24 -11.98
N GLN A 91 6.83 -1.39 -12.25
CA GLN A 91 5.45 -1.68 -11.91
C GLN A 91 5.20 -1.68 -10.40
N TRP A 92 6.11 -2.22 -9.61
CA TRP A 92 6.02 -2.18 -8.16
C TRP A 92 6.06 -0.76 -7.61
N LEU A 93 6.95 0.06 -8.17
CA LEU A 93 7.07 1.47 -7.79
C LEU A 93 5.78 2.24 -8.11
N ASP A 94 5.21 2.05 -9.28
CA ASP A 94 3.95 2.67 -9.69
C ASP A 94 2.80 2.26 -8.76
N THR A 95 2.65 0.97 -8.49
CA THR A 95 1.63 0.44 -7.58
C THR A 95 1.79 0.98 -6.15
N ALA A 96 3.02 1.04 -5.64
CA ALA A 96 3.32 1.61 -4.33
C ALA A 96 3.00 3.11 -4.27
N SER A 97 3.34 3.86 -5.32
CA SER A 97 3.06 5.29 -5.42
C SER A 97 1.57 5.60 -5.41
N GLN A 98 0.78 4.84 -6.17
CA GLN A 98 -0.68 4.97 -6.18
C GLN A 98 -1.30 4.68 -4.81
N HIS A 99 -0.78 3.68 -4.10
CA HIS A 99 -1.23 3.36 -2.75
C HIS A 99 -0.91 4.48 -1.76
N VAL A 100 0.31 5.01 -1.79
CA VAL A 100 0.73 6.14 -0.94
C VAL A 100 -0.13 7.38 -1.22
N GLU A 101 -0.43 7.68 -2.48
CA GLU A 101 -1.31 8.79 -2.85
C GLU A 101 -2.71 8.61 -2.28
N ALA A 102 -3.29 7.40 -2.40
CA ALA A 102 -4.61 7.09 -1.86
C ALA A 102 -4.66 7.23 -0.33
N VAL A 103 -3.66 6.73 0.38
CA VAL A 103 -3.53 6.86 1.85
C VAL A 103 -3.35 8.32 2.25
N SER A 104 -2.48 9.07 1.55
CA SER A 104 -2.27 10.49 1.81
C SER A 104 -3.55 11.30 1.63
N ARG A 105 -4.29 11.04 0.55
CA ARG A 105 -5.58 11.70 0.29
C ARG A 105 -6.59 11.40 1.39
N TYR A 106 -6.68 10.16 1.85
CA TYR A 106 -7.56 9.76 2.96
C TYR A 106 -7.20 10.48 4.26
N LEU A 107 -5.92 10.51 4.60
CA LEU A 107 -5.43 11.20 5.81
C LEU A 107 -5.69 12.71 5.74
N MET A 108 -5.46 13.34 4.58
CA MET A 108 -5.68 14.79 4.40
C MET A 108 -7.14 15.19 4.56
N VAL A 109 -8.10 14.36 4.11
CA VAL A 109 -9.54 14.60 4.28
C VAL A 109 -9.97 14.50 5.75
N ASN A 110 -9.33 13.64 6.52
CA ASN A 110 -9.69 13.39 7.93
C ASN A 110 -8.88 14.24 8.93
N LEU A 111 -7.90 15.01 8.45
CA LEU A 111 -7.11 15.91 9.29
C LEU A 111 -7.78 17.30 9.31
N HIS A 112 -8.28 17.71 10.47
CA HIS A 112 -8.65 19.09 10.74
C HIS A 112 -7.39 19.84 11.18
N PHE A 113 -6.75 20.55 10.24
CA PHE A 113 -5.65 21.44 10.56
C PHE A 113 -6.17 22.79 11.05
N GLU A 114 -5.67 23.30 12.16
CA GLU A 114 -5.73 24.72 12.46
C GLU A 114 -4.85 25.51 11.47
N GLU A 115 -5.26 26.72 11.10
CA GLU A 115 -4.58 27.54 10.06
C GLU A 115 -3.06 27.66 10.28
N ALA A 116 -2.60 27.78 11.52
CA ALA A 116 -1.18 27.88 11.89
C ALA A 116 -0.36 26.61 11.53
N GLN A 117 -0.98 25.42 11.57
CA GLN A 117 -0.32 24.16 11.23
C GLN A 117 -0.18 23.97 9.71
N LEU A 118 -1.09 24.54 8.93
CA LEU A 118 -1.02 24.55 7.47
C LEU A 118 0.18 25.37 6.96
N ASP A 119 0.45 26.51 7.55
CA ASP A 119 1.57 27.38 7.17
C ASP A 119 2.92 26.73 7.47
N GLU A 120 3.07 26.04 8.60
CA GLU A 120 4.27 25.28 8.94
C GLU A 120 4.48 24.10 7.98
N PHE A 121 3.41 23.36 7.64
CA PHE A 121 3.47 22.26 6.69
C PHE A 121 3.86 22.75 5.28
N TRP A 122 3.27 23.85 4.80
CA TRP A 122 3.62 24.45 3.52
C TRP A 122 5.07 24.96 3.46
N SER A 123 5.55 25.56 4.53
CA SER A 123 6.95 26.03 4.60
C SER A 123 7.94 24.84 4.56
N PHE A 124 7.57 23.71 5.17
CA PHE A 124 8.37 22.46 5.13
C PHE A 124 8.39 21.84 3.72
N VAL A 125 7.25 21.79 3.04
CA VAL A 125 7.13 21.26 1.67
C VAL A 125 7.90 22.14 0.68
N GLN A 126 7.81 23.48 0.79
CA GLN A 126 8.57 24.41 -0.06
C GLN A 126 10.08 24.29 0.13
N LYS A 127 10.57 24.13 1.36
CA LYS A 127 12.01 23.93 1.63
C LYS A 127 12.52 22.63 1.00
N ARG A 128 11.76 21.55 1.03
CA ARG A 128 12.14 20.29 0.34
C ARG A 128 12.09 20.41 -1.18
N GLY A 129 11.09 21.08 -1.73
CA GLY A 129 10.98 21.33 -3.17
C GLY A 129 12.13 22.18 -3.75
N ALA A 130 12.72 23.07 -2.94
CA ALA A 130 13.88 23.86 -3.33
C ALA A 130 15.18 23.05 -3.34
N LEU A 131 15.33 22.03 -2.49
CA LEU A 131 16.50 21.14 -2.43
C LEU A 131 16.59 20.16 -3.62
N HIS A 132 15.51 19.88 -4.31
CA HIS A 132 15.49 19.00 -5.49
C HIS A 132 15.77 19.73 -6.83
N ARG A 133 16.01 21.05 -6.81
CA ARG A 133 16.35 21.84 -8.01
C ARG A 133 17.82 22.26 -8.09
N LEU A 134 18.64 21.76 -7.21
CA LEU A 134 20.10 21.87 -7.26
C LEU A 134 20.67 20.50 -7.62
#